data_738c7b102fa2fe780f5469f1bcbde48e
#
_entry.id   738c7b102fa2fe780f5469f1bcbde48e
#
_cell.length_a   1.000
_cell.length_b   1.000
_cell.length_c   1.000
_cell.angle_alpha   90.00
_cell.angle_beta   90.00
_cell.angle_gamma   90.00
#
_symmetry.space_group_name_H-M   'P 1'
#
loop_
_entity.id
_entity.type
_entity.pdbx_description
1 polymer ?
#
loop_
_entity_poly.entity_id
_entity_poly.type
_entity_poly.pdbx_seq_one_letter_code
_entity_poly.pdbx_strand_id
1 'polypeptide(L)'
;INDIFGATSIHGESGMDGYNFPQINQDDLTSIHAVEAMRNLLVNTQEPLTLIAIGPLTNIAILLTSYPEVQPFIKEIVLMGGSTGRGNVTPLAEFNIYCDPEAAQIVFNSGLPLTMIGLDLAREALFTHHFVKDFKDTNATSSMLYNLFQHYKSEDFDIGFKLYDVF
;
A
#
# COMPACT_ATOMS: atom_id res chain seq x y z
N ILE A 1 8.52 7.96 19.67
CA ILE A 1 8.69 7.57 18.26
C ILE A 1 8.88 6.06 18.31
N ASN A 2 7.91 5.32 17.80
CA ASN A 2 8.04 3.88 17.69
C ASN A 2 9.13 3.54 16.67
N ASP A 3 9.82 2.40 16.87
CA ASP A 3 10.73 1.87 15.87
C ASP A 3 10.00 1.64 14.54
N ILE A 4 10.69 1.84 13.42
CA ILE A 4 10.12 1.56 12.09
C ILE A 4 9.79 0.07 12.02
N PHE A 5 8.52 -0.24 11.91
CA PHE A 5 8.04 -1.61 11.79
C PHE A 5 8.15 -2.08 10.34
N GLY A 6 9.04 -3.02 10.08
CA GLY A 6 9.29 -3.55 8.73
C GLY A 6 8.64 -4.90 8.50
N ALA A 7 8.44 -5.27 7.23
CA ALA A 7 7.85 -6.54 6.81
C ALA A 7 8.89 -7.50 6.17
N THR A 8 10.14 -7.44 6.61
CA THR A 8 11.23 -8.27 6.07
C THR A 8 10.99 -9.78 6.21
N SER A 9 10.24 -10.18 7.24
CA SER A 9 9.85 -11.60 7.42
C SER A 9 8.93 -12.12 6.31
N ILE A 10 8.24 -11.23 5.58
CA ILE A 10 7.30 -11.58 4.51
C ILE A 10 7.92 -11.31 3.13
N HIS A 11 8.52 -10.14 2.94
CA HIS A 11 9.02 -9.67 1.64
C HIS A 11 10.51 -9.90 1.42
N GLY A 12 11.23 -10.45 2.42
CA GLY A 12 12.68 -10.62 2.38
C GLY A 12 13.45 -9.34 2.73
N GLU A 13 14.79 -9.43 2.74
CA GLU A 13 15.67 -8.32 3.16
C GLU A 13 15.63 -7.13 2.19
N SER A 14 15.46 -7.40 0.90
CA SER A 14 15.34 -6.35 -0.13
C SER A 14 13.92 -5.75 -0.19
N GLY A 15 12.94 -6.36 0.47
CA GLY A 15 11.53 -6.04 0.34
C GLY A 15 10.86 -6.60 -0.92
N MET A 16 11.65 -7.14 -1.86
CA MET A 16 11.19 -7.69 -3.14
C MET A 16 12.10 -8.85 -3.58
N ASP A 17 12.37 -9.78 -2.65
CA ASP A 17 13.21 -10.94 -2.94
C ASP A 17 12.61 -11.81 -4.04
N GLY A 18 13.47 -12.34 -4.91
CA GLY A 18 13.08 -13.18 -6.05
C GLY A 18 13.32 -12.56 -7.41
N TYR A 19 13.61 -11.28 -7.48
CA TYR A 19 13.92 -10.63 -8.74
C TYR A 19 15.03 -9.57 -8.57
N ASN A 20 15.95 -9.53 -9.52
CA ASN A 20 17.01 -8.53 -9.57
C ASN A 20 16.53 -7.31 -10.37
N PHE A 21 16.11 -6.28 -9.68
CA PHE A 21 15.72 -5.03 -10.30
C PHE A 21 16.93 -4.28 -10.86
N PRO A 22 16.77 -3.58 -11.99
CA PRO A 22 17.82 -2.68 -12.47
C PRO A 22 18.09 -1.58 -11.45
N GLN A 23 19.30 -1.03 -11.47
CA GLN A 23 19.62 0.12 -10.63
C GLN A 23 18.71 1.30 -10.97
N ILE A 24 18.20 1.95 -9.92
CA ILE A 24 17.40 3.17 -10.06
C ILE A 24 18.30 4.28 -10.61
N ASN A 25 17.86 4.94 -11.68
CA ASN A 25 18.51 6.15 -12.12
C ASN A 25 18.22 7.27 -11.10
N GLN A 26 19.25 7.84 -10.50
CA GLN A 26 19.10 8.92 -9.51
C GLN A 26 18.40 10.17 -10.09
N ASP A 27 18.52 10.38 -11.38
CA ASP A 27 17.86 11.50 -12.09
C ASP A 27 16.32 11.33 -12.16
N ASP A 28 15.80 10.12 -11.95
CA ASP A 28 14.36 9.86 -11.91
C ASP A 28 13.74 10.19 -10.53
N LEU A 29 14.59 10.47 -9.54
CA LEU A 29 14.14 10.83 -8.20
C LEU A 29 14.04 12.35 -8.05
N THR A 30 12.88 12.81 -7.59
CA THR A 30 12.74 14.22 -7.21
C THR A 30 13.41 14.51 -5.86
N SER A 31 14.00 15.70 -5.71
CA SER A 31 14.51 16.18 -4.43
C SER A 31 13.44 16.72 -3.49
N ILE A 32 12.20 16.83 -3.97
CA ILE A 32 11.08 17.37 -3.20
C ILE A 32 10.56 16.29 -2.25
N HIS A 33 10.30 16.64 -1.00
CA HIS A 33 9.69 15.73 -0.03
C HIS A 33 8.31 15.25 -0.50
N ALA A 34 7.98 13.98 -0.29
CA ALA A 34 6.76 13.36 -0.81
C ALA A 34 5.47 14.14 -0.43
N VAL A 35 5.36 14.62 0.79
CA VAL A 35 4.20 15.41 1.26
C VAL A 35 4.09 16.74 0.52
N GLU A 36 5.21 17.40 0.27
CA GLU A 36 5.25 18.63 -0.51
C GLU A 36 4.91 18.38 -1.99
N ALA A 37 5.39 17.29 -2.56
CA ALA A 37 5.05 16.88 -3.92
C ALA A 37 3.54 16.63 -4.06
N MET A 38 2.93 15.92 -3.12
CA MET A 38 1.47 15.71 -3.08
C MET A 38 0.71 17.03 -2.96
N ARG A 39 1.13 17.93 -2.06
CA ARG A 39 0.53 19.26 -1.92
C ARG A 39 0.58 20.02 -3.25
N ASN A 40 1.76 20.08 -3.87
CA ASN A 40 1.94 20.81 -5.12
C ASN A 40 1.08 20.22 -6.25
N LEU A 41 0.94 18.90 -6.32
CA LEU A 41 0.05 18.26 -7.29
C LEU A 41 -1.40 18.66 -7.05
N LEU A 42 -1.89 18.57 -5.82
CA LEU A 42 -3.27 18.86 -5.46
C LEU A 42 -3.65 20.32 -5.75
N VAL A 43 -2.84 21.30 -5.32
CA VAL A 43 -3.19 22.73 -5.49
C VAL A 43 -3.10 23.21 -6.94
N ASN A 44 -2.43 22.47 -7.81
CA ASN A 44 -2.29 22.79 -9.23
C ASN A 44 -3.23 21.99 -10.15
N THR A 45 -4.05 21.09 -9.59
CA THR A 45 -5.02 20.34 -10.39
C THR A 45 -6.24 21.18 -10.73
N GLN A 46 -6.89 20.86 -11.86
CA GLN A 46 -8.14 21.49 -12.27
C GLN A 46 -9.37 20.81 -11.65
N GLU A 47 -9.24 19.52 -11.31
CA GLU A 47 -10.30 18.72 -10.71
C GLU A 47 -9.79 18.00 -9.45
N PRO A 48 -10.64 17.82 -8.43
CA PRO A 48 -10.25 17.08 -7.23
C PRO A 48 -9.78 15.65 -7.54
N LEU A 49 -8.70 15.22 -6.90
CA LEU A 49 -8.06 13.93 -7.11
C LEU A 49 -8.48 12.92 -6.06
N THR A 50 -8.55 11.65 -6.44
CA THR A 50 -8.61 10.53 -5.50
C THR A 50 -7.20 10.19 -5.02
N LEU A 51 -7.00 10.15 -3.70
CA LEU A 51 -5.76 9.64 -3.09
C LEU A 51 -5.90 8.15 -2.84
N ILE A 52 -5.00 7.35 -3.43
CA ILE A 52 -4.95 5.91 -3.22
C ILE A 52 -3.75 5.60 -2.31
N ALA A 53 -4.02 5.11 -1.10
CA ALA A 53 -3.02 4.77 -0.10
C ALA A 53 -2.89 3.26 0.04
N ILE A 54 -1.75 2.69 -0.36
CA ILE A 54 -1.45 1.26 -0.28
C ILE A 54 -0.40 0.92 0.79
N GLY A 55 -0.18 1.80 1.73
CA GLY A 55 0.74 1.65 2.85
C GLY A 55 0.27 2.45 4.07
N PRO A 56 1.12 2.58 5.13
CA PRO A 56 0.81 3.38 6.29
C PRO A 56 0.41 4.82 5.94
N LEU A 57 -0.55 5.37 6.66
CA LEU A 57 -1.21 6.65 6.33
C LEU A 57 -0.41 7.89 6.76
N THR A 58 0.81 7.73 7.25
CA THR A 58 1.66 8.81 7.79
C THR A 58 1.76 10.01 6.85
N ASN A 59 2.07 9.79 5.57
CA ASN A 59 2.23 10.88 4.60
C ASN A 59 0.93 11.65 4.37
N ILE A 60 -0.22 10.96 4.34
CA ILE A 60 -1.53 11.59 4.17
C ILE A 60 -1.91 12.37 5.43
N ALA A 61 -1.67 11.82 6.62
CA ALA A 61 -1.92 12.51 7.88
C ALA A 61 -1.09 13.80 8.00
N ILE A 62 0.21 13.74 7.64
CA ILE A 62 1.08 14.93 7.62
C ILE A 62 0.56 15.93 6.58
N LEU A 63 0.15 15.49 5.39
CA LEU A 63 -0.40 16.36 4.36
C LEU A 63 -1.62 17.11 4.88
N LEU A 64 -2.60 16.42 5.46
CA LEU A 64 -3.85 17.01 5.94
C LEU A 64 -3.66 17.93 7.16
N THR A 65 -2.68 17.63 8.03
CA THR A 65 -2.40 18.44 9.21
C THR A 65 -1.53 19.65 8.91
N SER A 66 -0.55 19.51 8.01
CA SER A 66 0.39 20.59 7.67
C SER A 66 -0.17 21.54 6.61
N TYR A 67 -1.06 21.06 5.75
CA TYR A 67 -1.60 21.78 4.61
C TYR A 67 -3.12 21.61 4.51
N PRO A 68 -3.90 22.07 5.48
CA PRO A 68 -5.36 21.89 5.49
C PRO A 68 -6.06 22.49 4.26
N GLU A 69 -5.41 23.43 3.59
CA GLU A 69 -5.90 24.03 2.34
C GLU A 69 -6.02 23.05 1.17
N VAL A 70 -5.40 21.86 1.24
CA VAL A 70 -5.50 20.87 0.15
C VAL A 70 -6.82 20.10 0.15
N GLN A 71 -7.57 20.10 1.24
CA GLN A 71 -8.78 19.28 1.38
C GLN A 71 -9.81 19.50 0.25
N PRO A 72 -10.08 20.73 -0.23
CA PRO A 72 -11.01 20.95 -1.34
C PRO A 72 -10.57 20.32 -2.68
N PHE A 73 -9.29 19.96 -2.81
CA PHE A 73 -8.72 19.33 -4.00
C PHE A 73 -8.65 17.80 -3.88
N ILE A 74 -9.14 17.25 -2.77
CA ILE A 74 -9.22 15.80 -2.56
C ILE A 74 -10.67 15.37 -2.74
N LYS A 75 -10.93 14.56 -3.77
CA LYS A 75 -12.24 13.99 -4.04
C LYS A 75 -12.63 12.95 -3.01
N GLU A 76 -11.71 12.04 -2.72
CA GLU A 76 -11.83 10.95 -1.77
C GLU A 76 -10.47 10.35 -1.44
N ILE A 77 -10.42 9.59 -0.36
CA ILE A 77 -9.27 8.75 0.00
C ILE A 77 -9.72 7.29 -0.10
N VAL A 78 -9.01 6.50 -0.91
CA VAL A 78 -9.16 5.05 -0.98
C VAL A 78 -7.92 4.45 -0.33
N LEU A 79 -8.08 3.60 0.67
CA LEU A 79 -6.94 3.01 1.36
C LEU A 79 -7.03 1.49 1.43
N MET A 80 -5.89 0.82 1.26
CA MET A 80 -5.72 -0.56 1.70
C MET A 80 -5.23 -0.56 3.15
N GLY A 81 -6.02 -1.12 4.03
CA GLY A 81 -5.68 -1.21 5.47
C GLY A 81 -6.87 -1.54 6.34
N GLY A 82 -6.58 -1.92 7.55
CA GLY A 82 -7.60 -2.23 8.54
C GLY A 82 -8.31 -3.57 8.32
N SER A 83 -9.24 -3.85 9.21
CA SER A 83 -10.11 -5.03 9.16
C SER A 83 -11.36 -4.78 10.00
N THR A 84 -12.50 -5.27 9.58
CA THR A 84 -13.72 -5.31 10.39
C THR A 84 -13.77 -6.55 11.28
N GLY A 85 -12.89 -7.51 11.02
CA GLY A 85 -12.77 -8.75 11.78
C GLY A 85 -11.35 -8.94 12.33
N ARG A 86 -10.69 -10.03 11.94
CA ARG A 86 -9.35 -10.39 12.43
C ARG A 86 -8.25 -9.60 11.73
N GLY A 87 -7.27 -9.11 12.51
CA GLY A 87 -6.03 -8.52 12.00
C GLY A 87 -5.04 -9.53 11.41
N ASN A 88 -3.86 -9.05 11.03
CA ASN A 88 -2.73 -9.87 10.55
C ASN A 88 -1.42 -9.63 11.33
N VAL A 89 -1.29 -8.53 12.06
CA VAL A 89 -0.15 -8.26 12.96
C VAL A 89 -0.49 -8.61 14.40
N THR A 90 -1.67 -8.21 14.84
CA THR A 90 -2.26 -8.64 16.12
C THR A 90 -3.61 -9.28 15.82
N PRO A 91 -4.29 -9.89 16.83
CA PRO A 91 -5.64 -10.41 16.61
C PRO A 91 -6.63 -9.40 16.02
N LEU A 92 -6.42 -8.10 16.21
CA LEU A 92 -7.35 -7.04 15.77
C LEU A 92 -6.72 -6.04 14.79
N ALA A 93 -5.39 -5.92 14.74
CA ALA A 93 -4.72 -4.89 13.95
C ALA A 93 -4.20 -5.43 12.61
N GLU A 94 -4.50 -4.69 11.55
CA GLU A 94 -3.90 -4.84 10.23
C GLU A 94 -2.60 -4.02 10.16
N PHE A 95 -1.65 -4.45 9.32
CA PHE A 95 -0.28 -3.96 9.26
C PHE A 95 -0.19 -2.44 8.97
N ASN A 96 -0.86 -1.93 7.96
CA ASN A 96 -0.77 -0.52 7.58
C ASN A 96 -1.30 0.40 8.67
N ILE A 97 -2.38 0.00 9.32
CA ILE A 97 -2.96 0.73 10.46
C ILE A 97 -2.09 0.57 11.71
N TYR A 98 -1.53 -0.63 11.92
CA TYR A 98 -0.66 -0.90 13.08
C TYR A 98 0.65 -0.09 13.04
N CYS A 99 1.20 0.15 11.84
CA CYS A 99 2.44 0.91 11.68
C CYS A 99 2.32 2.36 12.15
N ASP A 100 1.16 2.99 11.98
CA ASP A 100 0.91 4.38 12.41
C ASP A 100 -0.58 4.60 12.72
N PRO A 101 -1.04 4.16 13.90
CA PRO A 101 -2.44 4.27 14.28
C PRO A 101 -2.89 5.72 14.49
N GLU A 102 -1.98 6.61 14.90
CA GLU A 102 -2.26 8.03 15.05
C GLU A 102 -2.51 8.68 13.69
N ALA A 103 -1.73 8.36 12.67
CA ALA A 103 -1.98 8.80 11.31
C ALA A 103 -3.32 8.28 10.79
N ALA A 104 -3.63 7.01 11.03
CA ALA A 104 -4.93 6.43 10.69
C ALA A 104 -6.07 7.22 11.37
N GLN A 105 -5.97 7.51 12.66
CA GLN A 105 -6.96 8.30 13.39
C GLN A 105 -7.16 9.68 12.75
N ILE A 106 -6.09 10.37 12.36
CA ILE A 106 -6.17 11.68 11.69
C ILE A 106 -6.94 11.57 10.36
N VAL A 107 -6.58 10.58 9.54
CA VAL A 107 -7.19 10.40 8.21
C VAL A 107 -8.66 10.02 8.32
N PHE A 108 -9.02 9.08 9.21
CA PHE A 108 -10.41 8.67 9.43
C PHE A 108 -11.28 9.79 9.99
N ASN A 109 -10.70 10.73 10.74
CA ASN A 109 -11.42 11.90 11.30
C ASN A 109 -11.31 13.17 10.42
N SER A 110 -10.74 13.10 9.24
CA SER A 110 -10.54 14.25 8.36
C SER A 110 -11.83 14.86 7.81
N GLY A 111 -12.93 14.10 7.82
CA GLY A 111 -14.21 14.52 7.21
C GLY A 111 -14.26 14.34 5.70
N LEU A 112 -13.18 13.89 5.05
CA LEU A 112 -13.15 13.56 3.63
C LEU A 112 -13.89 12.24 3.35
N PRO A 113 -14.50 12.07 2.15
CA PRO A 113 -14.99 10.77 1.73
C PRO A 113 -13.85 9.74 1.80
N LEU A 114 -14.12 8.58 2.41
CA LEU A 114 -13.11 7.55 2.64
C LEU A 114 -13.67 6.17 2.34
N THR A 115 -12.93 5.42 1.51
CA THR A 115 -13.20 4.01 1.23
C THR A 115 -12.06 3.16 1.76
N MET A 116 -12.38 2.27 2.70
CA MET A 116 -11.41 1.33 3.28
C MET A 116 -11.54 -0.05 2.61
N ILE A 117 -10.46 -0.53 2.04
CA ILE A 117 -10.30 -1.89 1.52
C ILE A 117 -9.52 -2.68 2.56
N GLY A 118 -10.24 -3.40 3.41
CA GLY A 118 -9.64 -4.12 4.53
C GLY A 118 -9.24 -5.56 4.21
N LEU A 119 -8.63 -6.22 5.20
CA LEU A 119 -8.27 -7.65 5.12
C LEU A 119 -9.45 -8.57 4.82
N ASP A 120 -10.65 -8.13 5.13
CA ASP A 120 -11.86 -8.92 4.91
C ASP A 120 -12.06 -9.18 3.42
N LEU A 121 -11.87 -8.16 2.57
CA LEU A 121 -11.91 -8.32 1.12
C LEU A 121 -10.71 -9.11 0.61
N ALA A 122 -9.50 -8.81 1.09
CA ALA A 122 -8.29 -9.50 0.66
C ALA A 122 -8.32 -11.02 0.92
N ARG A 123 -9.05 -11.45 1.94
CA ARG A 123 -9.22 -12.89 2.25
C ARG A 123 -10.10 -13.63 1.25
N GLU A 124 -11.01 -12.94 0.60
CA GLU A 124 -11.89 -13.52 -0.43
C GLU A 124 -11.21 -13.55 -1.81
N ALA A 125 -10.19 -12.73 -2.02
CA ALA A 125 -9.48 -12.61 -3.29
C ALA A 125 -8.15 -13.38 -3.25
N LEU A 126 -8.17 -14.59 -3.77
CA LEU A 126 -7.01 -15.47 -3.80
C LEU A 126 -6.46 -15.63 -5.22
N PHE A 127 -5.16 -15.42 -5.36
CA PHE A 127 -4.38 -15.70 -6.56
C PHE A 127 -3.78 -17.10 -6.44
N THR A 128 -4.41 -18.09 -7.06
CA THR A 128 -3.98 -19.48 -6.92
C THR A 128 -2.66 -19.76 -7.65
N HIS A 129 -1.88 -20.73 -7.16
CA HIS A 129 -0.65 -21.17 -7.82
C HIS A 129 -0.86 -21.61 -9.27
N HIS A 130 -2.02 -22.18 -9.58
CA HIS A 130 -2.35 -22.60 -10.95
C HIS A 130 -2.39 -21.38 -11.87
N PHE A 131 -3.09 -20.32 -11.46
CA PHE A 131 -3.17 -19.08 -12.23
C PHE A 131 -1.82 -18.40 -12.42
N VAL A 132 -0.97 -18.41 -11.37
CA VAL A 132 0.38 -17.80 -11.43
C VAL A 132 1.27 -18.51 -12.45
N LYS A 133 1.14 -19.84 -12.60
CA LYS A 133 1.91 -20.61 -13.60
C LYS A 133 1.51 -20.29 -15.03
N ASP A 134 0.23 -20.03 -15.27
CA ASP A 134 -0.30 -19.83 -16.62
C ASP A 134 0.22 -18.56 -17.30
N PHE A 135 0.62 -17.54 -16.53
CA PHE A 135 1.12 -16.29 -17.11
C PHE A 135 2.64 -16.10 -17.03
N LYS A 136 3.37 -17.05 -16.43
CA LYS A 136 4.83 -16.97 -16.18
C LYS A 136 5.64 -16.47 -17.37
N ASP A 137 5.39 -16.99 -18.56
CA ASP A 137 6.21 -16.74 -19.75
C ASP A 137 5.52 -15.82 -20.77
N THR A 138 4.51 -15.09 -20.37
CA THR A 138 3.74 -14.22 -21.27
C THR A 138 4.54 -12.96 -21.68
N ASN A 139 5.25 -12.35 -20.75
CA ASN A 139 6.11 -11.18 -20.98
C ASN A 139 7.07 -10.98 -19.79
N ALA A 140 7.97 -9.99 -19.88
CA ALA A 140 8.98 -9.71 -18.86
C ALA A 140 8.34 -9.38 -17.48
N THR A 141 7.24 -8.63 -17.46
CA THR A 141 6.53 -8.28 -16.22
C THR A 141 5.93 -9.51 -15.56
N SER A 142 5.29 -10.39 -16.34
CA SER A 142 4.70 -11.62 -15.80
C SER A 142 5.76 -12.59 -15.27
N SER A 143 6.92 -12.68 -15.92
CA SER A 143 8.05 -13.46 -15.42
C SER A 143 8.62 -12.88 -14.12
N MET A 144 8.71 -11.55 -14.00
CA MET A 144 9.10 -10.87 -12.77
C MET A 144 8.12 -11.19 -11.64
N LEU A 145 6.82 -10.98 -11.87
CA LEU A 145 5.77 -11.27 -10.88
C LEU A 145 5.77 -12.73 -10.44
N TYR A 146 5.94 -13.67 -11.38
CA TYR A 146 6.05 -15.07 -11.04
C TYR A 146 7.20 -15.34 -10.05
N ASN A 147 8.38 -14.77 -10.30
CA ASN A 147 9.53 -14.93 -9.43
C ASN A 147 9.30 -14.29 -8.05
N LEU A 148 8.69 -13.12 -7.98
CA LEU A 148 8.32 -12.47 -6.72
C LEU A 148 7.35 -13.35 -5.92
N PHE A 149 6.31 -13.89 -6.55
CA PHE A 149 5.35 -14.77 -5.89
C PHE A 149 5.99 -16.07 -5.35
N GLN A 150 7.04 -16.60 -6.00
CA GLN A 150 7.75 -17.79 -5.49
C GLN A 150 8.51 -17.49 -4.18
N HIS A 151 8.88 -16.24 -3.93
CA HIS A 151 9.62 -15.82 -2.74
C HIS A 151 8.73 -15.20 -1.66
N TYR A 152 7.50 -14.86 -2.01
CA TYR A 152 6.55 -14.28 -1.06
C TYR A 152 6.14 -15.30 0.00
N LYS A 153 6.45 -14.99 1.26
CA LYS A 153 6.16 -15.88 2.40
C LYS A 153 4.75 -15.62 2.92
N SER A 154 3.79 -16.40 2.43
CA SER A 154 2.40 -16.37 2.92
C SER A 154 2.10 -17.61 3.75
N GLU A 155 1.33 -17.45 4.82
CA GLU A 155 0.86 -18.57 5.65
C GLU A 155 -0.08 -19.53 4.88
N ASP A 156 -0.72 -19.04 3.82
CA ASP A 156 -1.69 -19.79 3.02
C ASP A 156 -1.10 -20.24 1.66
N PHE A 157 0.19 -20.52 1.61
CA PHE A 157 0.90 -20.88 0.37
C PHE A 157 0.22 -21.98 -0.46
N ASP A 158 -0.36 -22.98 0.20
CA ASP A 158 -1.05 -24.10 -0.47
C ASP A 158 -2.40 -23.72 -1.08
N ILE A 159 -3.03 -22.64 -0.57
CA ILE A 159 -4.34 -22.19 -1.02
C ILE A 159 -4.19 -21.12 -2.12
N GLY A 160 -3.20 -20.26 -2.01
CA GLY A 160 -2.94 -19.15 -2.93
C GLY A 160 -2.45 -17.88 -2.22
N PHE A 161 -2.19 -16.85 -3.00
CA PHE A 161 -1.76 -15.55 -2.50
C PHE A 161 -2.97 -14.64 -2.33
N LYS A 162 -3.07 -13.98 -1.18
CA LYS A 162 -4.06 -12.93 -0.96
C LYS A 162 -3.65 -11.68 -1.73
N LEU A 163 -4.62 -11.07 -2.41
CA LEU A 163 -4.42 -9.80 -3.07
C LEU A 163 -4.85 -8.67 -2.12
N TYR A 164 -3.97 -7.69 -1.91
CA TYR A 164 -4.20 -6.61 -0.96
C TYR A 164 -4.45 -5.27 -1.67
N ASP A 165 -3.53 -4.85 -2.54
CA ASP A 165 -3.47 -3.49 -3.09
C ASP A 165 -4.05 -3.35 -4.50
N VAL A 166 -4.79 -4.35 -4.98
CA VAL A 166 -5.31 -4.41 -6.37
C VAL A 166 -6.80 -4.08 -6.49
N PHE A 167 -7.47 -3.78 -5.40
CA PHE A 167 -8.92 -3.50 -5.34
C PHE A 167 -9.23 -2.02 -5.41
#